data_6515a069b48878873639abd14bc170eb
#
_entry.id   6515a069b48878873639abd14bc170eb
#
_cell.length_a   1.000
_cell.length_b   1.000
_cell.length_c   1.000
_cell.angle_alpha   90.00
_cell.angle_beta   90.00
_cell.angle_gamma   90.00
#
_symmetry.space_group_name_H-M   'P 1'
#
loop_
_entity.id
_entity.type
_entity.pdbx_description
1 polymer ?
#
loop_
_entity_poly.entity_id
_entity_poly.type
_entity_poly.pdbx_seq_one_letter_code
_entity_poly.pdbx_strand_id
1 'polypeptide(L)'
;MRIPLNQFYHPVRDERKHIMFIGDIFDSKKDAALIPVMKLLDKEYCCMHVELLRNPSQTLISIKCSCLSDVHKPDLIVAYGSGATLAAQVEGIEKVLIKPYYSTSNMLAGILGEKGQKQRIELPTLGQPEYLTVIRPMVWEWQKLEENAMQNGRNNDAHSLFFAPDIETATYKEHIKQFCDAVIVPGESIRDPDGVESVATFIKGVLEVEG
;
A
#
# COMPACT_ATOMS: atom_id res chain seq x y z
N MET A 1 4.31 23.17 38.03
CA MET A 1 5.11 23.62 36.89
C MET A 1 4.12 23.97 35.76
N ARG A 2 3.91 25.24 35.47
CA ARG A 2 3.00 25.67 34.37
C ARG A 2 3.83 25.69 33.10
N ILE A 3 3.54 24.81 32.16
CA ILE A 3 4.11 24.84 30.82
C ILE A 3 3.51 26.06 30.13
N PRO A 4 4.31 26.99 29.60
CA PRO A 4 3.79 28.17 28.93
C PRO A 4 3.10 27.69 27.64
N LEU A 5 1.86 28.12 27.45
CA LEU A 5 0.99 27.82 26.30
C LEU A 5 1.53 28.29 24.93
N ASN A 6 2.67 28.98 24.90
CA ASN A 6 3.26 29.58 23.70
C ASN A 6 4.24 28.67 22.96
N GLN A 7 4.36 27.40 23.37
CA GLN A 7 5.17 26.39 22.66
C GLN A 7 4.29 25.30 22.04
N PHE A 8 3.17 25.65 21.45
CA PHE A 8 2.58 24.77 20.44
C PHE A 8 3.48 24.83 19.23
N TYR A 9 4.33 23.82 19.11
CA TYR A 9 5.05 23.54 17.87
C TYR A 9 3.99 23.31 16.81
N HIS A 10 3.77 24.27 15.94
CA HIS A 10 3.05 24.04 14.70
C HIS A 10 4.04 23.34 13.79
N PRO A 11 3.89 22.03 13.54
CA PRO A 11 4.78 21.34 12.62
C PRO A 11 4.63 22.02 11.27
N VAL A 12 5.72 22.59 10.77
CA VAL A 12 5.78 23.17 9.42
C VAL A 12 5.92 21.99 8.46
N ARG A 13 5.14 21.98 7.38
CA ARG A 13 5.30 20.98 6.31
C ARG A 13 6.73 21.08 5.74
N ASP A 14 7.37 19.95 5.54
CA ASP A 14 8.63 19.85 4.80
C ASP A 14 8.40 20.40 3.37
N GLU A 15 9.33 21.20 2.84
CA GLU A 15 9.24 21.77 1.49
C GLU A 15 9.35 20.72 0.39
N ARG A 16 9.93 19.54 0.71
CA ARG A 16 10.00 18.42 -0.22
C ARG A 16 8.62 17.83 -0.51
N LYS A 17 8.41 17.28 -1.69
CA LYS A 17 7.19 16.50 -1.97
C LYS A 17 7.09 15.30 -1.04
N HIS A 18 5.88 15.02 -0.57
CA HIS A 18 5.59 13.98 0.40
C HIS A 18 5.06 12.73 -0.29
N ILE A 19 5.67 11.59 -0.02
CA ILE A 19 5.24 10.28 -0.54
C ILE A 19 4.78 9.42 0.62
N MET A 20 3.54 8.93 0.52
CA MET A 20 2.98 7.98 1.48
C MET A 20 3.12 6.55 0.95
N PHE A 21 3.79 5.68 1.69
CA PHE A 21 3.97 4.27 1.35
C PHE A 21 3.05 3.38 2.15
N ILE A 22 2.29 2.53 1.48
CA ILE A 22 1.35 1.57 2.08
C ILE A 22 1.78 0.16 1.66
N GLY A 23 2.30 -0.63 2.59
CA GLY A 23 2.80 -1.98 2.33
C GLY A 23 1.72 -3.04 2.20
N ASP A 24 2.15 -4.31 2.08
CA ASP A 24 1.28 -5.48 2.07
C ASP A 24 1.03 -5.97 3.50
N ILE A 25 -0.16 -6.49 3.78
CA ILE A 25 -0.49 -7.12 5.06
C ILE A 25 0.37 -8.37 5.34
N PHE A 26 0.87 -9.00 4.28
CA PHE A 26 1.72 -10.19 4.37
C PHE A 26 3.22 -9.86 4.48
N ASP A 27 3.61 -8.59 4.38
CA ASP A 27 4.99 -8.15 4.56
C ASP A 27 5.36 -8.12 6.05
N SER A 28 6.59 -8.54 6.37
CA SER A 28 7.14 -8.35 7.72
C SER A 28 7.64 -6.91 7.89
N LYS A 29 7.61 -6.40 9.12
CA LYS A 29 8.16 -5.05 9.43
C LYS A 29 9.63 -4.90 9.03
N LYS A 30 10.40 -6.01 9.04
CA LYS A 30 11.85 -5.99 8.73
C LYS A 30 12.14 -6.12 7.24
N ASP A 31 11.25 -6.79 6.51
CA ASP A 31 11.45 -7.18 5.12
C ASP A 31 10.32 -6.65 4.21
N ALA A 32 9.73 -5.50 4.56
CA ALA A 32 8.68 -4.91 3.75
C ALA A 32 9.23 -4.53 2.37
N ALA A 33 8.51 -4.96 1.33
CA ALA A 33 8.93 -4.84 -0.06
C ALA A 33 9.22 -3.40 -0.49
N LEU A 34 8.54 -2.41 0.12
CA LEU A 34 8.71 -0.99 -0.21
C LEU A 34 9.92 -0.32 0.46
N ILE A 35 10.54 -0.93 1.48
CA ILE A 35 11.66 -0.31 2.20
C ILE A 35 12.84 0.04 1.29
N PRO A 36 13.30 -0.82 0.36
CA PRO A 36 14.38 -0.48 -0.55
C PRO A 36 14.05 0.73 -1.43
N VAL A 37 12.84 0.80 -1.97
CA VAL A 37 12.36 1.94 -2.79
C VAL A 37 12.35 3.22 -1.96
N MET A 38 11.80 3.18 -0.74
CA MET A 38 11.81 4.32 0.18
C MET A 38 13.22 4.85 0.43
N LYS A 39 14.19 3.97 0.69
CA LYS A 39 15.59 4.37 0.93
C LYS A 39 16.22 5.08 -0.26
N LEU A 40 15.84 4.76 -1.49
CA LEU A 40 16.32 5.47 -2.67
C LEU A 40 15.71 6.87 -2.78
N LEU A 41 14.46 7.02 -2.38
CA LEU A 41 13.69 8.26 -2.54
C LEU A 41 13.84 9.23 -1.36
N ASP A 42 14.14 8.75 -0.16
CA ASP A 42 14.17 9.55 1.08
C ASP A 42 15.20 10.70 1.08
N LYS A 43 16.16 10.65 0.18
CA LYS A 43 17.14 11.75 0.00
C LYS A 43 16.51 12.99 -0.65
N GLU A 44 15.54 12.81 -1.50
CA GLU A 44 14.94 13.86 -2.34
C GLU A 44 13.51 14.18 -1.89
N TYR A 45 12.81 13.22 -1.30
CA TYR A 45 11.40 13.30 -0.92
C TYR A 45 11.20 13.06 0.57
N CYS A 46 10.10 13.54 1.11
CA CYS A 46 9.68 13.20 2.46
C CYS A 46 8.85 11.90 2.43
N CYS A 47 9.47 10.77 2.77
CA CYS A 47 8.85 9.46 2.71
C CYS A 47 8.17 9.11 4.04
N MET A 48 6.87 8.81 3.99
CA MET A 48 6.07 8.38 5.13
C MET A 48 5.63 6.93 4.92
N HIS A 49 5.81 6.06 5.90
CA HIS A 49 5.34 4.69 5.87
C HIS A 49 4.11 4.52 6.75
N VAL A 50 3.05 3.96 6.20
CA VAL A 50 1.83 3.62 6.94
C VAL A 50 1.93 2.17 7.40
N GLU A 51 1.92 1.98 8.72
CA GLU A 51 1.84 0.64 9.30
C GLU A 51 0.40 0.11 9.17
N LEU A 52 0.26 -1.09 8.60
CA LEU A 52 -1.03 -1.75 8.50
C LEU A 52 -1.44 -2.27 9.89
N LEU A 53 -2.55 -1.74 10.39
CA LEU A 53 -3.15 -2.18 11.63
C LEU A 53 -3.89 -3.49 11.42
N ARG A 54 -4.20 -4.20 12.52
CA ARG A 54 -5.00 -5.43 12.49
C ARG A 54 -6.39 -5.23 11.85
N ASN A 55 -6.96 -4.05 12.05
CA ASN A 55 -8.22 -3.67 11.42
C ASN A 55 -7.93 -2.77 10.21
N PRO A 56 -8.19 -3.23 8.98
CA PRO A 56 -7.90 -2.45 7.77
C PRO A 56 -8.72 -1.16 7.67
N SER A 57 -9.94 -1.14 8.22
CA SER A 57 -10.76 0.07 8.27
C SER A 57 -10.14 1.16 9.15
N GLN A 58 -9.48 0.79 10.26
CA GLN A 58 -8.75 1.75 11.08
C GLN A 58 -7.51 2.30 10.36
N THR A 59 -6.80 1.45 9.63
CA THR A 59 -5.70 1.88 8.77
C THR A 59 -6.19 2.88 7.71
N LEU A 60 -7.30 2.57 7.05
CA LEU A 60 -7.89 3.46 6.05
C LEU A 60 -8.30 4.82 6.65
N ILE A 61 -8.88 4.84 7.84
CA ILE A 61 -9.19 6.09 8.55
C ILE A 61 -7.91 6.89 8.81
N SER A 62 -6.85 6.24 9.28
CA SER A 62 -5.55 6.91 9.51
C SER A 62 -4.98 7.50 8.23
N ILE A 63 -5.03 6.77 7.11
CA ILE A 63 -4.62 7.26 5.79
C ILE A 63 -5.43 8.49 5.40
N LYS A 64 -6.76 8.42 5.46
CA LYS A 64 -7.64 9.54 5.11
C LYS A 64 -7.41 10.75 6.00
N CYS A 65 -7.20 10.56 7.29
CA CYS A 65 -6.84 11.66 8.20
C CYS A 65 -5.51 12.33 7.81
N SER A 66 -4.50 11.54 7.43
CA SER A 66 -3.22 12.09 6.95
C SER A 66 -3.40 12.89 5.65
N CYS A 67 -4.25 12.41 4.74
CA CYS A 67 -4.55 13.11 3.48
C CYS A 67 -5.30 14.43 3.68
N LEU A 68 -5.98 14.61 4.80
CA LEU A 68 -6.66 15.87 5.17
C LEU A 68 -5.77 16.82 5.98
N SER A 69 -4.60 16.38 6.40
CA SER A 69 -3.68 17.17 7.22
C SER A 69 -2.86 18.12 6.36
N ASP A 70 -2.82 19.40 6.70
CA ASP A 70 -1.98 20.37 6.01
C ASP A 70 -0.48 20.06 6.09
N VAL A 71 -0.06 19.33 7.12
CA VAL A 71 1.34 18.96 7.35
C VAL A 71 1.72 17.63 6.72
N HIS A 72 0.79 16.66 6.74
CA HIS A 72 1.07 15.27 6.37
C HIS A 72 0.39 14.83 5.08
N LYS A 73 -0.30 15.76 4.40
CA LYS A 73 -0.93 15.45 3.12
C LYS A 73 0.12 14.96 2.12
N PRO A 74 0.00 13.74 1.60
CA PRO A 74 0.92 13.26 0.58
C PRO A 74 0.63 13.92 -0.77
N ASP A 75 1.66 14.13 -1.55
CA ASP A 75 1.56 14.51 -2.95
C ASP A 75 1.37 13.26 -3.82
N LEU A 76 1.85 12.10 -3.35
CA LEU A 76 1.71 10.81 -4.02
C LEU A 76 1.49 9.69 -3.00
N ILE A 77 0.63 8.72 -3.32
CA ILE A 77 0.49 7.47 -2.58
C ILE A 77 1.12 6.33 -3.38
N VAL A 78 2.06 5.61 -2.77
CA VAL A 78 2.67 4.39 -3.34
C VAL A 78 2.19 3.20 -2.53
N ALA A 79 1.51 2.26 -3.15
CA ALA A 79 0.93 1.11 -2.46
C ALA A 79 1.33 -0.21 -3.10
N TYR A 80 1.59 -1.24 -2.28
CA TYR A 80 1.99 -2.56 -2.73
C TYR A 80 0.99 -3.63 -2.27
N GLY A 81 0.64 -4.53 -3.17
CA GLY A 81 -0.21 -5.68 -2.87
C GLY A 81 -1.57 -5.27 -2.29
N SER A 82 -1.89 -5.74 -1.08
CA SER A 82 -3.14 -5.41 -0.37
C SER A 82 -3.25 -3.92 0.00
N GLY A 83 -2.12 -3.22 0.12
CA GLY A 83 -2.12 -1.77 0.34
C GLY A 83 -2.81 -1.00 -0.78
N ALA A 84 -2.82 -1.55 -2.02
CA ALA A 84 -3.53 -0.96 -3.14
C ALA A 84 -5.05 -0.87 -2.91
N THR A 85 -5.64 -1.86 -2.21
CA THR A 85 -7.06 -1.84 -1.83
C THR A 85 -7.40 -0.64 -0.93
N LEU A 86 -6.47 -0.27 -0.02
CA LEU A 86 -6.64 0.90 0.84
C LEU A 86 -6.40 2.19 0.07
N ALA A 87 -5.36 2.24 -0.76
CA ALA A 87 -5.04 3.39 -1.60
C ALA A 87 -6.20 3.74 -2.55
N ALA A 88 -6.87 2.74 -3.13
CA ALA A 88 -8.02 2.93 -4.01
C ALA A 88 -9.24 3.60 -3.34
N GLN A 89 -9.28 3.65 -2.00
CA GLN A 89 -10.33 4.35 -1.24
C GLN A 89 -10.02 5.85 -1.04
N VAL A 90 -8.86 6.32 -1.44
CA VAL A 90 -8.44 7.72 -1.30
C VAL A 90 -8.68 8.43 -2.62
N GLU A 91 -9.38 9.55 -2.58
CA GLU A 91 -9.70 10.37 -3.74
C GLU A 91 -8.82 11.61 -3.81
N GLY A 92 -8.60 12.14 -5.02
CA GLY A 92 -7.92 13.42 -5.24
C GLY A 92 -6.42 13.44 -4.89
N ILE A 93 -5.78 12.29 -4.86
CA ILE A 93 -4.32 12.15 -4.71
C ILE A 93 -3.87 11.09 -5.70
N GLU A 94 -2.82 11.39 -6.45
CA GLU A 94 -2.24 10.47 -7.41
C GLU A 94 -1.63 9.23 -6.74
N LYS A 95 -1.70 8.09 -7.42
CA LYS A 95 -1.34 6.79 -6.85
C LYS A 95 -0.47 5.98 -7.80
N VAL A 96 0.55 5.34 -7.23
CA VAL A 96 1.31 4.27 -7.87
C VAL A 96 1.01 2.96 -7.15
N LEU A 97 0.29 2.07 -7.82
CA LEU A 97 -0.13 0.78 -7.29
C LEU A 97 0.80 -0.30 -7.85
N ILE A 98 1.62 -0.89 -7.00
CA ILE A 98 2.61 -1.89 -7.40
C ILE A 98 2.01 -3.27 -7.14
N LYS A 99 1.88 -4.07 -8.20
CA LYS A 99 1.28 -5.40 -8.13
C LYS A 99 -0.04 -5.38 -7.34
N PRO A 100 -0.98 -4.51 -7.71
CA PRO A 100 -2.24 -4.42 -7.00
C PRO A 100 -3.01 -5.74 -7.11
N TYR A 101 -3.56 -6.21 -6.00
CA TYR A 101 -4.50 -7.32 -6.00
C TYR A 101 -5.63 -7.04 -5.00
N TYR A 102 -6.83 -7.44 -5.38
CA TYR A 102 -8.03 -7.27 -4.56
C TYR A 102 -8.57 -8.63 -4.16
N SER A 103 -7.74 -9.44 -3.51
CA SER A 103 -8.06 -10.81 -3.08
C SER A 103 -7.54 -11.16 -1.70
N THR A 104 -7.24 -10.15 -0.88
CA THR A 104 -6.75 -10.32 0.50
C THR A 104 -7.75 -11.09 1.34
N SER A 105 -9.04 -10.84 1.16
CA SER A 105 -10.12 -11.57 1.84
C SER A 105 -10.10 -13.06 1.51
N ASN A 106 -9.88 -13.43 0.24
CA ASN A 106 -9.76 -14.83 -0.19
C ASN A 106 -8.52 -15.51 0.38
N MET A 107 -7.38 -14.80 0.41
CA MET A 107 -6.15 -15.31 1.02
C MET A 107 -6.34 -15.55 2.51
N LEU A 108 -6.93 -14.61 3.22
CA LEU A 108 -7.24 -14.74 4.65
C LEU A 108 -8.28 -15.84 4.92
N ALA A 109 -9.30 -15.96 4.07
CA ALA A 109 -10.29 -17.04 4.15
C ALA A 109 -9.65 -18.42 3.94
N GLY A 110 -8.66 -18.53 3.05
CA GLY A 110 -7.87 -19.75 2.86
C GLY A 110 -7.11 -20.18 4.11
N ILE A 111 -6.67 -19.25 4.95
CA ILE A 111 -6.03 -19.52 6.25
C ILE A 111 -7.05 -20.09 7.25
N LEU A 112 -8.31 -19.69 7.17
CA LEU A 112 -9.39 -20.18 8.04
C LEU A 112 -9.99 -21.51 7.60
N GLY A 113 -9.80 -21.91 6.34
CA GLY A 113 -10.31 -23.15 5.79
C GLY A 113 -9.65 -24.39 6.40
N GLU A 114 -10.26 -25.59 6.20
CA GLU A 114 -9.74 -26.87 6.70
C GLU A 114 -8.29 -27.15 6.28
N LYS A 115 -7.90 -26.69 5.08
CA LYS A 115 -6.51 -26.80 4.59
C LYS A 115 -5.58 -25.77 5.26
N GLY A 116 -6.08 -24.63 5.69
CA GLY A 116 -5.33 -23.55 6.32
C GLY A 116 -4.87 -23.90 7.73
N GLN A 117 -5.55 -24.83 8.42
CA GLN A 117 -5.12 -25.30 9.75
C GLN A 117 -3.76 -26.02 9.71
N LYS A 118 -3.34 -26.51 8.55
CA LYS A 118 -2.07 -27.22 8.37
C LYS A 118 -0.94 -26.37 7.78
N GLN A 119 -1.26 -25.28 7.12
CA GLN A 119 -0.27 -24.33 6.60
C GLN A 119 -0.19 -23.14 7.56
N ARG A 120 0.86 -23.13 8.38
CA ARG A 120 1.22 -21.97 9.20
C ARG A 120 1.73 -20.87 8.26
N ILE A 121 0.84 -20.04 7.78
CA ILE A 121 1.25 -18.76 7.21
C ILE A 121 1.48 -17.84 8.41
N GLU A 122 2.73 -17.54 8.69
CA GLU A 122 3.07 -16.52 9.68
C GLU A 122 2.68 -15.16 9.12
N LEU A 123 1.55 -14.65 9.57
CA LEU A 123 1.22 -13.25 9.36
C LEU A 123 2.03 -12.43 10.35
N PRO A 124 2.99 -11.61 9.89
CA PRO A 124 3.93 -10.93 10.77
C PRO A 124 3.28 -10.01 11.80
N THR A 125 2.08 -9.53 11.50
CA THR A 125 1.29 -8.63 12.36
C THR A 125 0.40 -9.36 13.37
N LEU A 126 0.23 -10.68 13.25
CA LEU A 126 -0.75 -11.44 14.00
C LEU A 126 -0.16 -12.55 14.88
N GLY A 127 1.09 -12.79 14.79
CA GLY A 127 2.04 -13.70 15.47
C GLY A 127 1.62 -14.56 16.65
N GLN A 128 0.47 -15.26 16.63
CA GLN A 128 0.10 -16.30 17.61
C GLN A 128 -1.17 -17.06 17.13
N PRO A 129 -1.48 -18.30 17.61
CA PRO A 129 -2.69 -19.05 17.24
C PRO A 129 -4.00 -18.33 17.54
N GLU A 130 -4.01 -17.36 18.44
CA GLU A 130 -5.16 -16.50 18.78
C GLU A 130 -5.65 -15.66 17.61
N TYR A 131 -4.83 -15.49 16.57
CA TYR A 131 -5.23 -14.74 15.39
C TYR A 131 -6.39 -15.37 14.60
N LEU A 132 -6.67 -16.65 14.76
CA LEU A 132 -7.82 -17.29 14.10
C LEU A 132 -9.14 -16.64 14.52
N THR A 133 -9.25 -16.17 15.76
CA THR A 133 -10.44 -15.46 16.24
C THR A 133 -10.50 -14.04 15.70
N VAL A 134 -9.38 -13.48 15.27
CA VAL A 134 -9.26 -12.13 14.71
C VAL A 134 -9.39 -12.12 13.18
N ILE A 135 -8.96 -13.20 12.51
CA ILE A 135 -8.96 -13.28 11.05
C ILE A 135 -10.37 -13.22 10.46
N ARG A 136 -11.37 -13.87 11.08
CA ARG A 136 -12.76 -13.85 10.56
C ARG A 136 -13.32 -12.43 10.38
N PRO A 137 -13.27 -11.55 11.38
CA PRO A 137 -13.65 -10.15 11.20
C PRO A 137 -12.82 -9.45 10.13
N MET A 138 -11.51 -9.73 10.05
CA MET A 138 -10.63 -9.16 9.04
C MET A 138 -11.02 -9.58 7.62
N VAL A 139 -11.35 -10.84 7.38
CA VAL A 139 -11.82 -11.32 6.07
C VAL A 139 -13.02 -10.49 5.61
N TRP A 140 -13.97 -10.26 6.49
CA TRP A 140 -15.17 -9.49 6.17
C TRP A 140 -14.90 -8.01 5.92
N GLU A 141 -14.01 -7.40 6.71
CA GLU A 141 -13.56 -6.03 6.52
C GLU A 141 -12.84 -5.87 5.17
N TRP A 142 -11.92 -6.78 4.86
CA TRP A 142 -11.22 -6.75 3.57
C TRP A 142 -12.16 -6.95 2.40
N GLN A 143 -13.13 -7.86 2.49
CA GLN A 143 -14.11 -8.10 1.43
C GLN A 143 -14.87 -6.82 1.08
N LYS A 144 -15.34 -6.09 2.08
CA LYS A 144 -16.01 -4.78 1.87
C LYS A 144 -15.10 -3.76 1.21
N LEU A 145 -13.85 -3.68 1.65
CA LEU A 145 -12.89 -2.74 1.07
C LEU A 145 -12.54 -3.11 -0.37
N GLU A 146 -12.45 -4.40 -0.69
CA GLU A 146 -12.21 -4.90 -2.04
C GLU A 146 -13.37 -4.60 -2.98
N GLU A 147 -14.60 -4.81 -2.54
CA GLU A 147 -15.80 -4.44 -3.31
C GLU A 147 -15.81 -2.94 -3.65
N ASN A 148 -15.50 -2.08 -2.69
CA ASN A 148 -15.41 -0.64 -2.90
C ASN A 148 -14.23 -0.29 -3.82
N ALA A 149 -13.06 -0.92 -3.64
CA ALA A 149 -11.89 -0.68 -4.47
C ALA A 149 -12.12 -1.05 -5.93
N MET A 150 -12.83 -2.14 -6.19
CA MET A 150 -13.21 -2.55 -7.55
C MET A 150 -14.17 -1.55 -8.21
N GLN A 151 -15.07 -0.94 -7.43
CA GLN A 151 -15.96 0.10 -7.93
C GLN A 151 -15.21 1.40 -8.24
N ASN A 152 -14.23 1.75 -7.41
CA ASN A 152 -13.44 2.98 -7.52
C ASN A 152 -12.17 2.80 -8.37
N GLY A 153 -11.76 1.58 -8.67
CA GLY A 153 -10.46 1.22 -9.26
C GLY A 153 -10.23 1.67 -10.71
N ARG A 154 -11.16 2.44 -11.27
CA ARG A 154 -11.01 3.11 -12.58
C ARG A 154 -10.73 4.60 -12.43
N ASN A 155 -10.25 5.04 -11.26
CA ASN A 155 -9.88 6.43 -11.07
C ASN A 155 -8.68 6.79 -11.96
N ASN A 156 -8.81 7.87 -12.71
CA ASN A 156 -7.79 8.42 -13.59
C ASN A 156 -6.50 8.84 -12.87
N ASP A 157 -6.50 8.83 -11.53
CA ASP A 157 -5.39 9.25 -10.68
C ASP A 157 -4.52 8.06 -10.21
N ALA A 158 -4.52 6.94 -10.94
CA ALA A 158 -3.78 5.75 -10.51
C ALA A 158 -2.99 5.10 -11.65
N HIS A 159 -1.71 4.84 -11.39
CA HIS A 159 -0.82 4.05 -12.24
C HIS A 159 -0.60 2.68 -11.61
N SER A 160 -0.79 1.61 -12.39
CA SER A 160 -0.61 0.24 -11.91
C SER A 160 0.65 -0.37 -12.49
N LEU A 161 1.62 -0.72 -11.63
CA LEU A 161 2.90 -1.30 -12.03
C LEU A 161 2.89 -2.81 -11.85
N PHE A 162 3.36 -3.51 -12.86
CA PHE A 162 3.54 -4.95 -12.87
C PHE A 162 4.95 -5.31 -13.35
N PHE A 163 5.47 -6.44 -12.90
CA PHE A 163 6.69 -7.04 -13.43
C PHE A 163 6.34 -8.10 -14.46
N ALA A 164 7.24 -8.37 -15.42
CA ALA A 164 7.00 -9.35 -16.46
C ALA A 164 6.55 -10.73 -15.94
N PRO A 165 7.16 -11.32 -14.91
CA PRO A 165 6.71 -12.60 -14.33
C PRO A 165 5.29 -12.58 -13.77
N ASP A 166 4.82 -11.44 -13.28
CA ASP A 166 3.46 -11.30 -12.73
C ASP A 166 2.39 -11.50 -13.83
N ILE A 167 2.72 -11.10 -15.07
CA ILE A 167 1.80 -11.13 -16.20
C ILE A 167 1.64 -12.53 -16.77
N GLU A 168 2.65 -13.38 -16.62
CA GLU A 168 2.63 -14.74 -17.15
C GLU A 168 1.66 -15.64 -16.39
N THR A 169 1.27 -15.29 -15.16
CA THR A 169 0.28 -16.04 -14.41
C THR A 169 -1.13 -15.77 -14.98
N ALA A 170 -1.87 -16.84 -15.27
CA ALA A 170 -3.21 -16.76 -15.88
C ALA A 170 -4.17 -15.84 -15.08
N THR A 171 -3.98 -15.77 -13.77
CA THR A 171 -4.76 -14.95 -12.85
C THR A 171 -4.60 -13.46 -13.12
N TYR A 172 -3.43 -13.00 -13.54
CA TYR A 172 -3.18 -11.58 -13.80
C TYR A 172 -3.62 -11.11 -15.19
N LYS A 173 -3.60 -11.98 -16.20
CA LYS A 173 -3.99 -11.61 -17.57
C LYS A 173 -5.42 -11.05 -17.68
N GLU A 174 -6.33 -11.55 -16.86
CA GLU A 174 -7.70 -11.04 -16.82
C GLU A 174 -7.84 -9.82 -15.90
N HIS A 175 -7.07 -9.77 -14.82
CA HIS A 175 -7.11 -8.67 -13.86
C HIS A 175 -6.48 -7.38 -14.39
N ILE A 176 -5.38 -7.46 -15.16
CA ILE A 176 -4.68 -6.28 -15.71
C ILE A 176 -5.62 -5.38 -16.52
N LYS A 177 -6.60 -5.96 -17.22
CA LYS A 177 -7.61 -5.19 -17.96
C LYS A 177 -8.54 -4.34 -17.09
N GLN A 178 -8.53 -4.57 -15.79
CA GLN A 178 -9.35 -3.84 -14.81
C GLN A 178 -8.61 -2.64 -14.22
N PHE A 179 -7.29 -2.55 -14.41
CA PHE A 179 -6.48 -1.46 -13.88
C PHE A 179 -6.27 -0.37 -14.93
N CYS A 180 -6.43 0.88 -14.54
CA CYS A 180 -6.05 2.02 -15.39
C CYS A 180 -4.53 2.08 -15.51
N ASP A 181 -4.05 2.55 -16.67
CA ASP A 181 -2.63 2.81 -16.94
C ASP A 181 -1.67 1.73 -16.42
N ALA A 182 -1.97 0.47 -16.77
CA ALA A 182 -1.11 -0.64 -16.41
C ALA A 182 0.23 -0.57 -17.18
N VAL A 183 1.32 -0.45 -16.44
CA VAL A 183 2.68 -0.33 -16.96
C VAL A 183 3.50 -1.53 -16.51
N ILE A 184 4.25 -2.12 -17.45
CA ILE A 184 5.22 -3.18 -17.14
C ILE A 184 6.57 -2.50 -16.91
N VAL A 185 7.10 -2.69 -15.71
CA VAL A 185 8.42 -2.17 -15.34
C VAL A 185 9.49 -3.25 -15.46
N PRO A 186 10.75 -2.88 -15.79
CA PRO A 186 11.88 -3.79 -15.75
C PRO A 186 12.09 -4.41 -14.37
N GLY A 187 12.67 -5.62 -14.36
CA GLY A 187 12.91 -6.40 -13.14
C GLY A 187 11.99 -7.62 -13.02
N GLU A 188 12.32 -8.51 -12.11
CA GLU A 188 11.52 -9.71 -11.82
C GLU A 188 10.54 -9.48 -10.67
N SER A 189 10.90 -8.59 -9.73
CA SER A 189 10.07 -8.25 -8.58
C SER A 189 10.52 -6.93 -7.95
N ILE A 190 9.69 -6.37 -7.08
CA ILE A 190 10.05 -5.20 -6.24
C ILE A 190 11.17 -5.52 -5.22
N ARG A 191 11.57 -6.78 -5.08
CA ARG A 191 12.60 -7.22 -4.13
C ARG A 191 13.98 -7.36 -4.79
N ASP A 192 14.05 -7.39 -6.12
CA ASP A 192 15.32 -7.37 -6.84
C ASP A 192 15.81 -5.95 -7.11
N PRO A 193 17.13 -5.72 -7.25
CA PRO A 193 17.70 -4.38 -7.43
C PRO A 193 17.14 -3.63 -8.63
N ASP A 194 16.99 -4.30 -9.78
CA ASP A 194 16.49 -3.68 -11.02
C ASP A 194 15.03 -3.27 -10.87
N GLY A 195 14.23 -4.10 -10.21
CA GLY A 195 12.84 -3.78 -9.92
C GLY A 195 12.69 -2.60 -8.95
N VAL A 196 13.55 -2.53 -7.92
CA VAL A 196 13.58 -1.40 -6.98
C VAL A 196 13.92 -0.10 -7.72
N GLU A 197 14.95 -0.09 -8.57
CA GLU A 197 15.35 1.09 -9.34
C GLU A 197 14.30 1.51 -10.35
N SER A 198 13.68 0.54 -11.04
CA SER A 198 12.62 0.79 -12.01
C SER A 198 11.40 1.45 -11.38
N VAL A 199 10.97 0.95 -10.22
CA VAL A 199 9.85 1.53 -9.45
C VAL A 199 10.20 2.93 -8.96
N ALA A 200 11.39 3.13 -8.38
CA ALA A 200 11.83 4.45 -7.92
C ALA A 200 11.88 5.47 -9.06
N THR A 201 12.39 5.07 -10.22
CA THR A 201 12.45 5.92 -11.43
C THR A 201 11.05 6.28 -11.91
N PHE A 202 10.12 5.33 -11.93
CA PHE A 202 8.74 5.59 -12.30
C PHE A 202 8.08 6.60 -11.36
N ILE A 203 8.25 6.43 -10.03
CA ILE A 203 7.72 7.34 -9.01
C ILE A 203 8.25 8.77 -9.21
N LYS A 204 9.54 8.92 -9.49
CA LYS A 204 10.13 10.24 -9.79
C LYS A 204 9.48 10.87 -11.03
N GLY A 205 9.32 10.10 -12.10
CA GLY A 205 8.68 10.58 -13.32
C GLY A 205 7.25 11.07 -13.09
N VAL A 206 6.44 10.35 -12.29
CA VAL A 206 5.08 10.79 -11.92
C VAL A 206 5.12 12.13 -11.18
N LEU A 207 6.02 12.27 -10.20
CA LEU A 207 6.13 13.51 -9.42
C LEU A 207 6.67 14.71 -10.21
N GLU A 208 7.45 14.49 -11.27
CA GLU A 208 8.02 15.57 -12.10
C GLU A 208 7.02 16.14 -13.12
N VAL A 209 6.06 15.33 -13.58
CA VAL A 209 5.05 15.77 -14.57
C VAL A 209 4.04 16.77 -13.98
N GLU A 210 3.84 16.77 -12.68
CA GLU A 210 2.92 17.69 -11.99
C GLU A 210 3.56 19.04 -11.58
N GLY A 211 4.80 19.30 -11.90
CA GLY A 211 5.54 20.56 -11.60
C GLY A 211 5.63 21.44 -12.82
#